data_f7de5741ab23929c4d607021625dff75
#
_entry.id   f7de5741ab23929c4d607021625dff75
#
_cell.length_a   1.000
_cell.length_b   1.000
_cell.length_c   1.000
_cell.angle_alpha   90.00
_cell.angle_beta   90.00
_cell.angle_gamma   90.00
#
_symmetry.space_group_name_H-M   'P 1'
#
loop_
_entity.id
_entity.type
_entity.pdbx_description
1 polymer ?
#
loop_
_entity_poly.entity_id
_entity_poly.type
_entity_poly.pdbx_seq_one_letter_code
_entity_poly.pdbx_strand_id
1 'polypeptide(L)'
;MMFISCHFSLMAEDYYVHPTLGNDANSGMSINTSFKTLKHLDNIKFLPGDRIFLASNQIYEGSINLKNQQGTKENPILINTISWNSSNAMIPATINFKGAPNGILIEDCSFINISNIQLTANGHYDYSEKVSKMRCGILITNKQSKQMSNITINKVSIFDVYYENEGFTRGKGEVKTANGTQKYGWGIRVINLNPKALINDVYIENSLIKSVSHTGIKLTGKKYNITNVFISDNKVEATGGPGIQMSGVKNVTVKNNTVTHSGSTDDTRKWGRGSGLWTWSASHILIEKNKFLYANGPGDSAGAHIDFNCDNVVLQYNISAYNAGGFCEILGNNYNCAYRYNISINDGHRVKGVNGAFQEGKIFWLSGYQGTNKKRKGPVNSYFYNNTIYSDSTIVSKIAIDNTSKGILIANNIFYLKGASKAVLGDQYRPDKLNNKGVENVFFKNNLFLNEQNWPKEIGINDSNPIYGNPLFVNPGGIELQDYIPRNKSLVENKGIEITFLPGDTMGLLQDFKVNNDIIGNTIKNKPSLGAILYMEKYFRKTN
;
A
#
# COMPACT_ATOMS: atom_id res chain seq x y z
N MET A 1 -43.81 38.67 -26.37
CA MET A 1 -42.69 39.11 -25.54
C MET A 1 -41.68 37.97 -25.50
N MET A 2 -40.62 38.05 -26.30
CA MET A 2 -39.64 36.98 -26.47
C MET A 2 -38.56 37.19 -25.40
N PHE A 3 -38.53 36.30 -24.39
CA PHE A 3 -37.43 36.32 -23.39
C PHE A 3 -36.16 35.76 -24.04
N ILE A 4 -35.23 36.63 -24.38
CA ILE A 4 -33.88 36.24 -24.73
C ILE A 4 -33.19 35.86 -23.42
N SER A 5 -33.07 34.56 -23.15
CA SER A 5 -32.22 34.05 -22.08
C SER A 5 -30.78 34.26 -22.50
N CYS A 6 -30.16 35.29 -21.98
CA CYS A 6 -28.71 35.50 -22.12
C CYS A 6 -27.98 34.49 -21.22
N HIS A 7 -27.57 33.35 -21.78
CA HIS A 7 -26.68 32.43 -21.11
C HIS A 7 -25.29 33.08 -21.08
N PHE A 8 -24.96 33.74 -19.97
CA PHE A 8 -23.56 34.05 -19.67
C PHE A 8 -22.86 32.72 -19.44
N SER A 9 -22.12 32.26 -20.41
CA SER A 9 -21.14 31.20 -20.22
C SER A 9 -20.06 31.80 -19.30
N LEU A 10 -20.08 31.43 -18.02
CA LEU A 10 -18.99 31.73 -17.13
C LEU A 10 -17.75 30.97 -17.68
N MET A 11 -16.79 31.72 -18.20
CA MET A 11 -15.53 31.16 -18.71
C MET A 11 -14.66 30.76 -17.55
N ALA A 12 -13.91 29.66 -17.72
CA ALA A 12 -12.91 29.22 -16.74
C ALA A 12 -11.79 30.25 -16.65
N GLU A 13 -11.33 30.52 -15.42
CA GLU A 13 -10.30 31.51 -15.14
C GLU A 13 -8.98 30.84 -14.71
N ASP A 14 -7.90 31.54 -15.00
CA ASP A 14 -6.55 31.18 -14.56
C ASP A 14 -6.13 32.07 -13.39
N TYR A 15 -5.71 31.43 -12.29
CA TYR A 15 -5.19 32.12 -11.11
C TYR A 15 -3.70 31.85 -10.95
N TYR A 16 -2.92 32.91 -10.85
CA TYR A 16 -1.47 32.86 -10.79
C TYR A 16 -0.96 33.30 -9.43
N VAL A 17 -0.03 32.55 -8.86
CA VAL A 17 0.60 32.90 -7.57
C VAL A 17 2.12 32.87 -7.72
N HIS A 18 2.79 33.93 -7.22
CA HIS A 18 4.24 34.02 -7.20
C HIS A 18 4.73 34.66 -5.89
N PRO A 19 5.52 33.99 -5.03
CA PRO A 19 5.77 34.44 -3.66
C PRO A 19 6.66 35.66 -3.55
N THR A 20 7.43 35.98 -4.60
CA THR A 20 8.32 37.14 -4.63
C THR A 20 7.87 38.27 -5.56
N LEU A 21 7.34 37.93 -6.74
CA LEU A 21 6.92 38.94 -7.75
C LEU A 21 5.43 39.30 -7.61
N GLY A 22 4.63 38.48 -6.95
CA GLY A 22 3.20 38.71 -6.76
C GLY A 22 2.90 39.80 -5.71
N ASN A 23 1.65 40.27 -5.76
CA ASN A 23 1.09 41.21 -4.78
C ASN A 23 -0.36 40.83 -4.51
N ASP A 24 -0.75 40.68 -3.24
CA ASP A 24 -2.12 40.29 -2.86
C ASP A 24 -3.19 41.37 -3.12
N ALA A 25 -2.80 42.55 -3.53
CA ALA A 25 -3.71 43.58 -4.06
C ALA A 25 -4.06 43.37 -5.55
N ASN A 26 -3.36 42.46 -6.24
CA ASN A 26 -3.59 42.14 -7.65
C ASN A 26 -4.86 41.29 -7.85
N SER A 27 -5.28 41.13 -9.12
CA SER A 27 -6.41 40.27 -9.49
C SER A 27 -6.08 38.76 -9.47
N GLY A 28 -4.83 38.37 -9.57
CA GLY A 28 -4.37 36.99 -9.73
C GLY A 28 -4.57 36.42 -11.14
N MET A 29 -5.20 37.10 -12.08
CA MET A 29 -5.68 36.56 -13.36
C MET A 29 -4.63 36.56 -14.48
N SER A 30 -3.41 36.97 -14.22
CA SER A 30 -2.31 36.89 -15.18
C SER A 30 -0.96 36.77 -14.45
N ILE A 31 0.08 36.37 -15.18
CA ILE A 31 1.45 36.33 -14.66
C ILE A 31 1.87 37.69 -14.09
N ASN A 32 1.51 38.79 -14.76
CA ASN A 32 1.88 40.15 -14.35
C ASN A 32 1.05 40.69 -13.17
N THR A 33 -0.11 40.09 -12.92
CA THR A 33 -1.00 40.49 -11.83
C THR A 33 -1.20 39.34 -10.82
N SER A 34 -0.17 38.50 -10.63
CA SER A 34 -0.21 37.35 -9.74
C SER A 34 -0.40 37.74 -8.27
N PHE A 35 -1.05 36.87 -7.52
CA PHE A 35 -1.09 36.93 -6.06
C PHE A 35 0.29 36.64 -5.48
N LYS A 36 0.55 37.12 -4.26
CA LYS A 36 1.79 36.82 -3.53
C LYS A 36 1.66 35.59 -2.67
N THR A 37 0.53 35.41 -1.98
CA THR A 37 0.34 34.35 -0.98
C THR A 37 -0.74 33.34 -1.37
N LEU A 38 -0.55 32.08 -0.93
CA LEU A 38 -1.56 31.04 -1.10
C LEU A 38 -2.87 31.35 -0.36
N LYS A 39 -2.81 32.15 0.70
CA LYS A 39 -3.98 32.51 1.52
C LYS A 39 -5.07 33.21 0.72
N HIS A 40 -4.71 33.91 -0.34
CA HIS A 40 -5.66 34.60 -1.21
C HIS A 40 -6.64 33.62 -1.88
N LEU A 41 -6.17 32.41 -2.18
CA LEU A 41 -6.97 31.34 -2.79
C LEU A 41 -8.12 30.83 -1.89
N ASP A 42 -8.00 30.98 -0.56
CA ASP A 42 -9.02 30.52 0.40
C ASP A 42 -10.38 31.22 0.23
N ASN A 43 -10.40 32.43 -0.34
CA ASN A 43 -11.60 33.24 -0.52
C ASN A 43 -12.21 33.11 -1.92
N ILE A 44 -11.60 32.35 -2.82
CA ILE A 44 -12.07 32.17 -4.19
C ILE A 44 -13.05 31.01 -4.24
N LYS A 45 -14.21 31.24 -4.84
CA LYS A 45 -15.11 30.18 -5.25
C LYS A 45 -14.79 29.81 -6.69
N PHE A 46 -14.03 28.74 -6.84
CA PHE A 46 -13.63 28.26 -8.15
C PHE A 46 -14.83 27.69 -8.94
N LEU A 47 -14.81 27.93 -10.24
CA LEU A 47 -15.75 27.39 -11.21
C LEU A 47 -15.16 26.15 -11.91
N PRO A 48 -16.00 25.33 -12.56
CA PRO A 48 -15.51 24.23 -13.39
C PRO A 48 -14.55 24.71 -14.46
N GLY A 49 -13.34 24.14 -14.49
CA GLY A 49 -12.29 24.48 -15.42
C GLY A 49 -11.28 25.51 -14.92
N ASP A 50 -11.53 26.14 -13.77
CA ASP A 50 -10.56 27.09 -13.18
C ASP A 50 -9.23 26.40 -12.87
N ARG A 51 -8.14 27.14 -13.06
CA ARG A 51 -6.78 26.63 -12.90
C ARG A 51 -5.96 27.52 -11.96
N ILE A 52 -5.31 26.90 -11.02
CA ILE A 52 -4.40 27.54 -10.07
C ILE A 52 -2.97 27.20 -10.48
N PHE A 53 -2.19 28.21 -10.84
CA PHE A 53 -0.82 28.08 -11.29
C PHE A 53 0.17 28.65 -10.28
N LEU A 54 1.06 27.78 -9.82
CA LEU A 54 2.20 28.14 -8.98
C LEU A 54 3.45 28.29 -9.84
N ALA A 55 4.24 29.32 -9.59
CA ALA A 55 5.49 29.54 -10.30
C ALA A 55 6.51 28.44 -9.97
N SER A 56 7.16 27.87 -10.99
CA SER A 56 8.20 26.88 -10.86
C SER A 56 9.40 27.40 -10.05
N ASN A 57 10.10 26.48 -9.37
CA ASN A 57 11.30 26.76 -8.60
C ASN A 57 11.09 27.82 -7.49
N GLN A 58 9.86 27.90 -6.95
CA GLN A 58 9.52 28.79 -5.85
C GLN A 58 9.12 28.02 -4.61
N ILE A 59 9.36 28.63 -3.44
CA ILE A 59 8.90 28.10 -2.14
C ILE A 59 7.78 29.00 -1.63
N TYR A 60 6.66 28.39 -1.32
CA TYR A 60 5.46 29.03 -0.78
C TYR A 60 5.30 28.65 0.68
N GLU A 61 5.07 29.62 1.56
CA GLU A 61 4.68 29.36 2.94
C GLU A 61 3.16 29.30 3.05
N GLY A 62 2.65 28.28 3.79
CA GLY A 62 1.23 28.15 4.08
C GLY A 62 0.60 26.90 3.47
N SER A 63 -0.65 27.00 3.02
CA SER A 63 -1.44 25.86 2.52
C SER A 63 -2.45 26.31 1.46
N ILE A 64 -2.93 25.34 0.66
CA ILE A 64 -4.09 25.52 -0.23
C ILE A 64 -5.28 24.80 0.38
N ASN A 65 -6.38 25.52 0.63
CA ASN A 65 -7.57 24.97 1.25
C ASN A 65 -8.76 25.02 0.30
N LEU A 66 -9.05 23.91 -0.38
CA LEU A 66 -10.24 23.78 -1.21
C LEU A 66 -11.39 23.24 -0.33
N LYS A 67 -12.46 24.04 -0.22
CA LYS A 67 -13.67 23.65 0.51
C LYS A 67 -14.91 23.89 -0.34
N ASN A 68 -15.76 22.89 -0.45
CA ASN A 68 -17.01 22.96 -1.20
C ASN A 68 -16.81 23.41 -2.67
N GLN A 69 -15.71 23.02 -3.29
CA GLN A 69 -15.38 23.35 -4.67
C GLN A 69 -15.85 22.22 -5.60
N GLN A 70 -16.38 22.57 -6.75
CA GLN A 70 -17.00 21.62 -7.66
C GLN A 70 -16.59 21.92 -9.12
N GLY A 71 -15.71 21.07 -9.67
CA GLY A 71 -15.46 20.99 -11.10
C GLY A 71 -16.49 20.10 -11.81
N THR A 72 -16.23 19.76 -13.06
CA THR A 72 -16.94 18.72 -13.82
C THR A 72 -15.96 17.74 -14.42
N LYS A 73 -16.45 16.65 -14.97
CA LYS A 73 -15.61 15.63 -15.62
C LYS A 73 -14.80 16.22 -16.78
N GLU A 74 -15.44 17.06 -17.58
CA GLU A 74 -14.84 17.72 -18.73
C GLU A 74 -13.96 18.91 -18.33
N ASN A 75 -14.32 19.57 -17.23
CA ASN A 75 -13.69 20.79 -16.74
C ASN A 75 -13.36 20.68 -15.24
N PRO A 76 -12.37 19.86 -14.84
CA PRO A 76 -11.95 19.78 -13.44
C PRO A 76 -11.25 21.08 -13.01
N ILE A 77 -11.27 21.36 -11.71
CA ILE A 77 -10.43 22.41 -11.13
C ILE A 77 -9.01 21.87 -11.04
N LEU A 78 -8.03 22.62 -11.56
CA LEU A 78 -6.64 22.20 -11.66
C LEU A 78 -5.74 22.99 -10.70
N ILE A 79 -4.84 22.33 -10.00
CA ILE A 79 -3.69 22.94 -9.31
C ILE A 79 -2.41 22.38 -9.92
N ASN A 80 -1.54 23.25 -10.43
CA ASN A 80 -0.33 22.84 -11.12
C ASN A 80 0.80 23.86 -10.97
N THR A 81 2.04 23.42 -11.18
CA THR A 81 3.20 24.29 -11.37
C THR A 81 3.36 24.61 -12.84
N ILE A 82 3.69 25.87 -13.16
CA ILE A 82 4.04 26.29 -14.51
C ILE A 82 5.43 26.97 -14.53
N SER A 83 6.10 26.89 -15.67
CA SER A 83 7.28 27.71 -15.92
C SER A 83 6.90 29.18 -15.98
N TRP A 84 7.55 30.02 -15.17
CA TRP A 84 7.27 31.46 -15.17
C TRP A 84 8.05 32.22 -16.24
N ASN A 85 9.21 31.68 -16.62
CA ASN A 85 10.06 32.18 -17.70
C ASN A 85 10.42 31.03 -18.63
N SER A 86 10.34 31.22 -19.91
CA SER A 86 10.48 30.20 -20.96
C SER A 86 11.85 29.53 -21.05
N SER A 87 12.82 29.89 -20.24
CA SER A 87 14.23 29.45 -20.35
C SER A 87 14.68 28.41 -19.30
N ASN A 88 13.87 28.08 -18.28
CA ASN A 88 14.31 27.24 -17.17
C ASN A 88 13.60 25.86 -17.16
N ALA A 89 14.35 24.81 -16.80
CA ALA A 89 13.75 23.50 -16.48
C ALA A 89 12.64 23.70 -15.44
N MET A 90 11.48 23.04 -15.66
CA MET A 90 10.33 23.15 -14.77
C MET A 90 10.57 22.33 -13.49
N ILE A 91 11.07 22.99 -12.45
CA ILE A 91 11.16 22.42 -11.10
C ILE A 91 9.80 22.68 -10.41
N PRO A 92 9.11 21.65 -9.88
CA PRO A 92 7.83 21.86 -9.21
C PRO A 92 7.91 22.86 -8.07
N ALA A 93 6.87 23.67 -7.90
CA ALA A 93 6.70 24.56 -6.78
C ALA A 93 6.65 23.80 -5.46
N THR A 94 7.30 24.29 -4.41
CA THR A 94 7.31 23.68 -3.08
C THR A 94 6.41 24.48 -2.14
N ILE A 95 5.43 23.81 -1.53
CA ILE A 95 4.64 24.38 -0.44
C ILE A 95 5.21 23.89 0.88
N ASN A 96 5.80 24.81 1.66
CA ASN A 96 6.20 24.58 3.03
C ASN A 96 5.02 24.90 3.96
N PHE A 97 4.36 23.85 4.46
CA PHE A 97 3.20 24.01 5.33
C PHE A 97 3.53 23.88 6.83
N LYS A 98 4.73 24.25 7.22
CA LYS A 98 5.21 24.17 8.62
C LYS A 98 4.32 24.95 9.60
N GLY A 99 3.67 26.01 9.15
CA GLY A 99 2.69 26.79 9.93
C GLY A 99 1.23 26.32 9.82
N ALA A 100 0.94 25.21 9.10
CA ALA A 100 -0.41 24.74 8.83
C ALA A 100 -0.57 23.25 9.09
N PRO A 101 -1.80 22.75 9.32
CA PRO A 101 -2.04 21.32 9.53
C PRO A 101 -1.90 20.48 8.24
N ASN A 102 -2.17 21.07 7.08
CA ASN A 102 -2.10 20.37 5.80
C ASN A 102 -1.38 21.24 4.75
N GLY A 103 -0.68 20.61 3.83
CA GLY A 103 -0.16 21.30 2.65
C GLY A 103 -1.28 21.64 1.68
N ILE A 104 -2.13 20.65 1.37
CA ILE A 104 -3.36 20.82 0.59
C ILE A 104 -4.51 20.14 1.31
N LEU A 105 -5.60 20.87 1.52
CA LEU A 105 -6.87 20.35 2.02
C LEU A 105 -7.89 20.31 0.89
N ILE A 106 -8.54 19.16 0.72
CA ILE A 106 -9.69 18.94 -0.18
C ILE A 106 -10.86 18.48 0.68
N GLU A 107 -11.77 19.42 1.01
CA GLU A 107 -12.90 19.17 1.90
C GLU A 107 -14.21 19.36 1.14
N ASP A 108 -15.02 18.30 1.04
CA ASP A 108 -16.32 18.34 0.35
C ASP A 108 -16.24 18.83 -1.11
N CYS A 109 -15.20 18.42 -1.84
CA CYS A 109 -14.95 18.82 -3.23
C CYS A 109 -15.05 17.64 -4.19
N SER A 110 -15.29 17.92 -5.48
CA SER A 110 -15.25 16.91 -6.55
C SER A 110 -14.63 17.48 -7.82
N PHE A 111 -14.08 16.59 -8.65
CA PHE A 111 -13.39 16.92 -9.90
C PHE A 111 -12.24 17.90 -9.69
N ILE A 112 -11.29 17.47 -8.86
CA ILE A 112 -10.08 18.23 -8.51
C ILE A 112 -8.85 17.47 -9.02
N ASN A 113 -7.99 18.14 -9.77
CA ASN A 113 -6.72 17.60 -10.22
C ASN A 113 -5.55 18.38 -9.63
N ILE A 114 -4.64 17.68 -8.96
CA ILE A 114 -3.42 18.26 -8.39
C ILE A 114 -2.23 17.61 -9.06
N SER A 115 -1.33 18.40 -9.62
CA SER A 115 -0.15 17.86 -10.29
C SER A 115 1.10 18.74 -10.15
N ASN A 116 2.27 18.11 -10.29
CA ASN A 116 3.59 18.77 -10.33
C ASN A 116 3.82 19.75 -9.17
N ILE A 117 3.60 19.30 -7.93
CA ILE A 117 3.77 20.11 -6.71
C ILE A 117 4.61 19.33 -5.71
N GLN A 118 5.42 20.05 -4.94
CA GLN A 118 6.15 19.51 -3.81
C GLN A 118 5.55 20.02 -2.49
N LEU A 119 5.50 19.18 -1.47
CA LEU A 119 4.95 19.50 -0.15
C LEU A 119 5.93 19.06 0.94
N THR A 120 6.21 19.94 1.90
CA THR A 120 7.08 19.64 3.04
C THR A 120 6.64 20.36 4.30
N ALA A 121 6.89 19.76 5.48
CA ALA A 121 6.70 20.40 6.78
C ALA A 121 7.53 19.71 7.86
N ASN A 122 8.79 20.10 7.98
CA ASN A 122 9.71 19.54 8.96
C ASN A 122 9.54 20.23 10.33
N GLY A 123 8.64 19.69 11.16
CA GLY A 123 8.25 20.29 12.43
C GLY A 123 7.21 21.41 12.27
N HIS A 124 7.12 22.30 13.25
CA HIS A 124 6.15 23.40 13.26
C HIS A 124 6.80 24.71 13.76
N TYR A 125 6.16 25.84 13.43
CA TYR A 125 6.42 27.12 14.10
C TYR A 125 5.64 27.13 15.42
N ASP A 126 4.84 28.12 15.70
CA ASP A 126 3.98 28.20 16.91
C ASP A 126 2.67 27.43 16.69
N TYR A 127 2.78 26.12 16.47
CA TYR A 127 1.63 25.29 16.16
C TYR A 127 0.81 25.00 17.42
N SER A 128 -0.36 25.60 17.56
CA SER A 128 -1.27 25.36 18.66
C SER A 128 -1.89 23.95 18.56
N GLU A 129 -1.66 23.09 19.54
CA GLU A 129 -2.29 21.77 19.67
C GLU A 129 -3.83 21.79 19.62
N LYS A 130 -4.43 22.95 19.86
CA LYS A 130 -5.89 23.13 19.82
C LYS A 130 -6.46 23.07 18.39
N VAL A 131 -5.65 23.29 17.37
CA VAL A 131 -6.10 23.43 15.98
C VAL A 131 -6.16 22.09 15.23
N SER A 132 -5.18 21.23 15.43
CA SER A 132 -5.17 19.88 14.82
C SER A 132 -4.22 18.95 15.56
N LYS A 133 -4.60 17.67 15.66
CA LYS A 133 -3.74 16.60 16.20
C LYS A 133 -2.95 15.87 15.11
N MET A 134 -3.01 16.32 13.88
CA MET A 134 -2.47 15.63 12.72
C MET A 134 -1.86 16.62 11.74
N ARG A 135 -0.73 16.26 11.16
CA ARG A 135 -0.10 16.98 10.05
C ARG A 135 -0.09 16.10 8.81
N CYS A 136 -0.54 16.60 7.67
CA CYS A 136 -0.69 15.80 6.46
C CYS A 136 -0.30 16.59 5.21
N GLY A 137 0.48 15.99 4.31
CA GLY A 137 0.81 16.62 3.02
C GLY A 137 -0.46 16.95 2.25
N ILE A 138 -1.30 15.95 1.95
CA ILE A 138 -2.62 16.14 1.32
C ILE A 138 -3.69 15.45 2.16
N LEU A 139 -4.72 16.18 2.54
CA LEU A 139 -5.90 15.65 3.23
C LEU A 139 -7.13 15.77 2.34
N ILE A 140 -7.75 14.63 2.01
CA ILE A 140 -9.04 14.52 1.35
C ILE A 140 -10.05 14.08 2.40
N THR A 141 -11.10 14.86 2.63
CA THR A 141 -12.10 14.53 3.66
C THR A 141 -13.50 14.99 3.29
N ASN A 142 -14.47 14.22 3.73
CA ASN A 142 -15.89 14.54 3.58
C ASN A 142 -16.48 14.83 4.98
N LYS A 143 -16.97 16.05 5.18
CA LYS A 143 -17.65 16.46 6.41
C LYS A 143 -19.17 16.51 6.23
N GLN A 144 -19.63 16.86 5.04
CA GLN A 144 -21.06 16.91 4.71
C GLN A 144 -21.55 15.52 4.29
N SER A 145 -22.85 15.28 4.40
CA SER A 145 -23.47 14.02 3.98
C SER A 145 -23.74 14.03 2.47
N LYS A 146 -22.69 14.14 1.66
CA LYS A 146 -22.78 14.16 0.19
C LYS A 146 -21.70 13.28 -0.45
N GLN A 147 -21.79 13.12 -1.75
CA GLN A 147 -20.79 12.44 -2.55
C GLN A 147 -19.65 13.40 -2.92
N MET A 148 -18.42 12.94 -2.79
CA MET A 148 -17.22 13.49 -3.40
C MET A 148 -16.70 12.50 -4.44
N SER A 149 -16.21 12.96 -5.57
CA SER A 149 -15.69 12.08 -6.61
C SER A 149 -14.66 12.75 -7.52
N ASN A 150 -13.92 11.91 -8.24
CA ASN A 150 -12.97 12.35 -9.27
C ASN A 150 -11.90 13.31 -8.72
N ILE A 151 -11.09 12.79 -7.79
CA ILE A 151 -9.95 13.52 -7.23
C ILE A 151 -8.69 12.84 -7.71
N THR A 152 -7.86 13.57 -8.44
CA THR A 152 -6.60 13.07 -8.99
C THR A 152 -5.42 13.78 -8.34
N ILE A 153 -4.47 13.00 -7.82
CA ILE A 153 -3.16 13.45 -7.32
C ILE A 153 -2.11 12.77 -8.21
N ASN A 154 -1.41 13.53 -9.01
CA ASN A 154 -0.48 13.00 -10.01
C ASN A 154 0.84 13.78 -10.01
N LYS A 155 1.98 13.06 -10.01
CA LYS A 155 3.33 13.68 -10.01
C LYS A 155 3.54 14.67 -8.86
N VAL A 156 3.06 14.31 -7.66
CA VAL A 156 3.27 15.10 -6.44
C VAL A 156 4.43 14.49 -5.63
N SER A 157 5.28 15.33 -5.07
CA SER A 157 6.34 14.90 -4.14
C SER A 157 6.03 15.40 -2.74
N ILE A 158 5.92 14.50 -1.77
CA ILE A 158 5.68 14.82 -0.35
C ILE A 158 6.88 14.29 0.44
N PHE A 159 7.60 15.16 1.11
CA PHE A 159 8.81 14.76 1.82
C PHE A 159 9.00 15.54 3.13
N ASP A 160 9.70 14.91 4.07
CA ASP A 160 10.05 15.46 5.38
C ASP A 160 8.85 16.06 6.11
N VAL A 161 7.78 15.22 6.27
CA VAL A 161 6.59 15.65 6.99
C VAL A 161 6.61 15.10 8.41
N TYR A 162 6.83 15.99 9.38
CA TYR A 162 6.91 15.70 10.80
C TYR A 162 6.00 16.63 11.60
N TYR A 163 5.35 16.08 12.62
CA TYR A 163 4.52 16.86 13.54
C TYR A 163 5.38 17.63 14.54
N GLU A 164 6.34 16.94 15.14
CA GLU A 164 7.28 17.52 16.12
C GLU A 164 8.51 18.11 15.44
N ASN A 165 9.15 19.05 16.14
CA ASN A 165 10.42 19.65 15.73
C ASN A 165 11.59 18.67 15.90
N GLU A 166 12.70 18.98 15.26
CA GLU A 166 13.96 18.25 15.40
C GLU A 166 14.38 18.17 16.88
N GLY A 167 15.00 17.05 17.27
CA GLY A 167 15.39 16.76 18.65
C GLY A 167 14.31 16.05 19.47
N PHE A 168 13.05 15.99 19.02
CA PHE A 168 12.03 15.20 19.70
C PHE A 168 12.31 13.71 19.56
N THR A 169 12.09 12.96 20.65
CA THR A 169 12.24 11.50 20.65
C THR A 169 10.98 10.85 21.16
N ARG A 170 10.44 9.90 20.39
CA ARG A 170 9.25 9.14 20.78
C ARG A 170 9.55 8.17 21.91
N GLY A 171 8.57 8.00 22.79
CA GLY A 171 8.68 7.06 23.90
C GLY A 171 8.72 5.61 23.42
N LYS A 172 9.57 4.78 24.02
CA LYS A 172 9.75 3.35 23.68
C LYS A 172 8.45 2.53 23.71
N GLY A 173 7.44 2.95 24.48
CA GLY A 173 6.14 2.27 24.54
C GLY A 173 5.25 2.52 23.33
N GLU A 174 5.44 3.63 22.64
CA GLU A 174 4.56 4.04 21.54
C GLU A 174 4.62 3.10 20.32
N VAL A 175 5.79 2.58 20.00
CA VAL A 175 5.98 1.62 18.92
C VAL A 175 5.21 0.31 19.11
N LYS A 176 4.87 -0.04 20.35
CA LYS A 176 4.05 -1.23 20.66
C LYS A 176 2.55 -1.01 20.46
N THR A 177 2.09 0.24 20.39
CA THR A 177 0.68 0.54 20.16
C THR A 177 0.29 0.22 18.71
N ALA A 178 -0.95 -0.18 18.47
CA ALA A 178 -1.40 -0.63 17.17
C ALA A 178 -1.40 0.46 16.07
N ASN A 179 -1.56 1.74 16.45
CA ASN A 179 -1.66 2.85 15.51
C ASN A 179 -0.87 4.09 15.93
N GLY A 180 -0.02 4.01 16.95
CA GLY A 180 0.60 5.19 17.53
C GLY A 180 -0.42 6.20 18.05
N THR A 181 -0.04 7.48 18.05
CA THR A 181 -0.95 8.62 18.32
C THR A 181 -1.42 9.24 17.00
N GLN A 182 -2.11 10.37 17.04
CA GLN A 182 -2.39 11.19 15.85
C GLN A 182 -1.35 12.31 15.64
N LYS A 183 -0.45 12.53 16.60
CA LYS A 183 0.61 13.54 16.53
C LYS A 183 1.78 13.05 15.68
N TYR A 184 1.54 12.95 14.38
CA TYR A 184 2.53 12.54 13.38
C TYR A 184 2.39 13.36 12.11
N GLY A 185 3.42 13.31 11.28
CA GLY A 185 3.37 13.72 9.89
C GLY A 185 2.96 12.54 9.00
N TRP A 186 2.06 12.79 8.09
CA TRP A 186 1.48 11.84 7.14
C TRP A 186 1.70 12.33 5.71
N GLY A 187 1.79 11.42 4.77
CA GLY A 187 1.84 11.80 3.36
C GLY A 187 0.47 12.22 2.82
N ILE A 188 -0.28 11.27 2.27
CA ILE A 188 -1.64 11.48 1.74
C ILE A 188 -2.64 10.74 2.62
N ARG A 189 -3.70 11.43 3.03
CA ARG A 189 -4.80 10.80 3.76
C ARG A 189 -6.14 11.06 3.07
N VAL A 190 -6.93 9.98 2.92
CA VAL A 190 -8.34 10.05 2.52
C VAL A 190 -9.17 9.58 3.71
N ILE A 191 -9.98 10.44 4.30
CA ILE A 191 -10.74 10.15 5.51
C ILE A 191 -12.22 10.42 5.28
N ASN A 192 -13.05 9.40 5.48
CA ASN A 192 -14.50 9.53 5.47
C ASN A 192 -15.12 8.80 6.66
N LEU A 193 -15.29 9.49 7.78
CA LEU A 193 -15.91 8.94 8.99
C LEU A 193 -17.43 9.17 9.04
N ASN A 194 -18.00 9.94 8.12
CA ASN A 194 -19.44 10.14 7.99
C ASN A 194 -20.09 8.97 7.24
N PRO A 195 -20.88 8.11 7.89
CA PRO A 195 -21.46 6.95 7.21
C PRO A 195 -22.52 7.27 6.17
N LYS A 196 -22.98 8.53 6.06
CA LYS A 196 -23.91 9.02 5.06
C LYS A 196 -23.22 9.70 3.87
N ALA A 197 -21.90 9.84 3.93
CA ALA A 197 -21.09 10.43 2.87
C ALA A 197 -20.38 9.34 2.06
N LEU A 198 -20.03 9.65 0.83
CA LEU A 198 -19.27 8.77 -0.07
C LEU A 198 -18.10 9.54 -0.68
N ILE A 199 -16.93 8.92 -0.70
CA ILE A 199 -15.79 9.36 -1.52
C ILE A 199 -15.51 8.25 -2.53
N ASN A 200 -15.53 8.57 -3.83
CA ASN A 200 -15.23 7.61 -4.88
C ASN A 200 -14.39 8.21 -6.00
N ASP A 201 -13.82 7.34 -6.82
CA ASP A 201 -12.99 7.71 -7.97
C ASP A 201 -11.82 8.62 -7.57
N VAL A 202 -10.96 8.09 -6.67
CA VAL A 202 -9.74 8.77 -6.22
C VAL A 202 -8.53 8.11 -6.88
N TYR A 203 -7.68 8.92 -7.51
CA TYR A 203 -6.48 8.50 -8.22
C TYR A 203 -5.25 9.11 -7.55
N ILE A 204 -4.30 8.28 -7.12
CA ILE A 204 -3.02 8.69 -6.53
C ILE A 204 -1.94 8.02 -7.36
N GLU A 205 -1.27 8.81 -8.20
CA GLU A 205 -0.47 8.26 -9.28
C GLU A 205 0.88 8.97 -9.44
N ASN A 206 1.90 8.24 -9.92
CA ASN A 206 3.20 8.79 -10.33
C ASN A 206 3.86 9.71 -9.29
N SER A 207 3.57 9.49 -8.00
CA SER A 207 3.94 10.40 -6.91
C SER A 207 5.03 9.81 -6.02
N LEU A 208 5.81 10.70 -5.39
CA LEU A 208 6.84 10.36 -4.42
C LEU A 208 6.39 10.76 -3.02
N ILE A 209 6.34 9.81 -2.10
CA ILE A 209 6.14 10.07 -0.68
C ILE A 209 7.37 9.56 0.08
N LYS A 210 8.09 10.44 0.73
CA LYS A 210 9.36 10.10 1.39
C LYS A 210 9.48 10.75 2.76
N SER A 211 10.09 10.04 3.72
CA SER A 211 10.44 10.59 5.05
C SER A 211 9.25 11.27 5.74
N VAL A 212 8.15 10.54 5.90
CA VAL A 212 7.02 10.97 6.74
C VAL A 212 7.04 10.21 8.07
N SER A 213 6.66 10.87 9.17
CA SER A 213 6.82 10.25 10.49
C SER A 213 5.81 9.13 10.80
N HIS A 214 4.76 8.97 9.99
CA HIS A 214 3.81 7.86 10.05
C HIS A 214 3.59 7.25 8.66
N THR A 215 2.36 7.11 8.20
CA THR A 215 1.98 6.40 6.97
C THR A 215 2.16 7.26 5.72
N GLY A 216 2.66 6.67 4.65
CA GLY A 216 2.79 7.33 3.36
C GLY A 216 1.44 7.66 2.72
N ILE A 217 0.63 6.65 2.42
CA ILE A 217 -0.73 6.80 1.86
C ILE A 217 -1.72 6.04 2.76
N LYS A 218 -2.71 6.74 3.29
CA LYS A 218 -3.71 6.12 4.18
C LYS A 218 -5.14 6.44 3.79
N LEU A 219 -5.94 5.37 3.61
CA LEU A 219 -7.39 5.45 3.43
C LEU A 219 -8.09 5.02 4.72
N THR A 220 -9.03 5.82 5.20
CA THR A 220 -9.80 5.51 6.42
C THR A 220 -11.28 5.78 6.16
N GLY A 221 -12.00 4.75 5.79
CA GLY A 221 -13.44 4.77 5.57
C GLY A 221 -14.23 4.16 6.72
N LYS A 222 -15.55 4.23 6.60
CA LYS A 222 -16.51 3.59 7.50
C LYS A 222 -17.59 2.90 6.67
N LYS A 223 -17.75 1.58 6.85
CA LYS A 223 -18.74 0.78 6.09
C LYS A 223 -18.56 0.89 4.56
N TYR A 224 -17.31 0.86 4.08
CA TYR A 224 -16.95 0.89 2.67
C TYR A 224 -17.35 2.19 1.92
N ASN A 225 -17.39 3.31 2.63
CA ASN A 225 -17.76 4.61 2.05
C ASN A 225 -16.59 5.39 1.41
N ILE A 226 -15.47 4.72 1.19
CA ILE A 226 -14.42 5.11 0.25
C ILE A 226 -14.32 3.97 -0.75
N THR A 227 -14.53 4.25 -2.03
CA THR A 227 -14.59 3.21 -3.07
C THR A 227 -13.96 3.68 -4.38
N ASN A 228 -13.65 2.74 -5.27
CA ASN A 228 -13.03 3.01 -6.57
C ASN A 228 -11.75 3.87 -6.43
N VAL A 229 -10.78 3.37 -5.67
CA VAL A 229 -9.53 4.07 -5.46
C VAL A 229 -8.42 3.37 -6.24
N PHE A 230 -7.60 4.16 -6.95
CA PHE A 230 -6.46 3.70 -7.72
C PHE A 230 -5.18 4.31 -7.15
N ILE A 231 -4.27 3.46 -6.70
CA ILE A 231 -2.96 3.86 -6.17
C ILE A 231 -1.92 3.20 -7.08
N SER A 232 -1.36 3.95 -8.03
CA SER A 232 -0.50 3.37 -9.05
C SER A 232 0.77 4.16 -9.33
N ASP A 233 1.82 3.42 -9.66
CA ASP A 233 3.10 3.99 -10.14
C ASP A 233 3.74 4.98 -9.14
N ASN A 234 3.47 4.82 -7.84
CA ASN A 234 4.04 5.66 -6.79
C ASN A 234 5.32 5.05 -6.21
N LYS A 235 6.19 5.92 -5.70
CA LYS A 235 7.31 5.55 -4.85
C LYS A 235 7.04 6.03 -3.42
N VAL A 236 6.99 5.08 -2.47
CA VAL A 236 6.78 5.38 -1.04
C VAL A 236 8.01 4.89 -0.27
N GLU A 237 8.71 5.79 0.43
CA GLU A 237 10.05 5.52 0.95
C GLU A 237 10.23 6.05 2.37
N ALA A 238 10.87 5.25 3.23
CA ALA A 238 11.29 5.63 4.57
C ALA A 238 10.17 6.25 5.43
N THR A 239 9.01 5.61 5.44
CA THR A 239 7.89 6.00 6.30
C THR A 239 8.07 5.48 7.73
N GLY A 240 7.70 6.24 8.75
CA GLY A 240 7.75 5.78 10.14
C GLY A 240 6.69 4.73 10.48
N GLY A 241 5.62 4.68 9.71
CA GLY A 241 4.54 3.69 9.76
C GLY A 241 4.46 2.87 8.48
N PRO A 242 3.27 2.34 8.14
CA PRO A 242 3.04 1.66 6.87
C PRO A 242 3.32 2.54 5.66
N GLY A 243 3.80 1.93 4.57
CA GLY A 243 3.88 2.64 3.30
C GLY A 243 2.49 2.99 2.78
N ILE A 244 1.63 1.97 2.62
CA ILE A 244 0.23 2.11 2.20
C ILE A 244 -0.66 1.39 3.21
N GLN A 245 -1.71 2.06 3.68
CA GLN A 245 -2.67 1.47 4.62
C GLN A 245 -4.09 1.81 4.23
N MET A 246 -4.99 0.83 4.32
CA MET A 246 -6.41 1.06 4.03
C MET A 246 -7.32 0.34 5.01
N SER A 247 -8.41 0.99 5.38
CA SER A 247 -9.44 0.42 6.25
C SER A 247 -10.83 0.93 5.90
N GLY A 248 -11.83 0.07 5.99
CA GLY A 248 -13.23 0.43 5.73
C GLY A 248 -13.50 0.88 4.29
N VAL A 249 -12.77 0.33 3.32
CA VAL A 249 -12.78 0.69 1.89
C VAL A 249 -13.23 -0.48 1.03
N LYS A 250 -13.66 -0.18 -0.20
CA LYS A 250 -14.07 -1.18 -1.19
C LYS A 250 -13.62 -0.80 -2.60
N ASN A 251 -13.36 -1.79 -3.45
CA ASN A 251 -12.92 -1.60 -4.84
C ASN A 251 -11.66 -0.73 -4.93
N VAL A 252 -10.55 -1.22 -4.38
CA VAL A 252 -9.26 -0.52 -4.44
C VAL A 252 -8.27 -1.33 -5.26
N THR A 253 -7.60 -0.67 -6.19
CA THR A 253 -6.48 -1.24 -6.94
C THR A 253 -5.18 -0.56 -6.53
N VAL A 254 -4.19 -1.37 -6.12
CA VAL A 254 -2.83 -0.91 -5.79
C VAL A 254 -1.87 -1.58 -6.75
N LYS A 255 -1.27 -0.81 -7.66
CA LYS A 255 -0.53 -1.38 -8.79
C LYS A 255 0.76 -0.65 -9.10
N ASN A 256 1.80 -1.39 -9.49
CA ASN A 256 3.10 -0.86 -9.94
C ASN A 256 3.80 0.08 -8.93
N ASN A 257 3.46 0.04 -7.66
CA ASN A 257 4.13 0.88 -6.68
C ASN A 257 5.43 0.24 -6.18
N THR A 258 6.40 1.09 -5.83
CA THR A 258 7.58 0.67 -5.07
C THR A 258 7.48 1.24 -3.66
N VAL A 259 7.37 0.35 -2.68
CA VAL A 259 7.28 0.71 -1.26
C VAL A 259 8.51 0.15 -0.55
N THR A 260 9.31 1.02 0.04
CA THR A 260 10.57 0.60 0.65
C THR A 260 10.82 1.26 2.00
N HIS A 261 11.46 0.53 2.91
CA HIS A 261 11.83 1.00 4.25
C HIS A 261 10.64 1.54 5.07
N SER A 262 9.50 0.84 5.02
CA SER A 262 8.38 1.14 5.93
C SER A 262 8.72 0.74 7.36
N GLY A 263 8.21 1.48 8.35
CA GLY A 263 8.58 1.31 9.75
C GLY A 263 10.00 1.81 10.05
N SER A 264 10.51 2.76 9.26
CA SER A 264 11.84 3.34 9.40
C SER A 264 12.03 4.04 10.75
N THR A 265 13.23 3.93 11.30
CA THR A 265 13.68 4.54 12.57
C THR A 265 14.87 5.47 12.38
N ASP A 266 15.11 5.92 11.15
CA ASP A 266 16.19 6.82 10.77
C ASP A 266 16.03 8.24 11.34
N ASP A 267 14.84 8.58 11.86
CA ASP A 267 14.54 9.80 12.60
C ASP A 267 13.77 9.44 13.88
N THR A 268 14.17 10.02 15.02
CA THR A 268 13.61 9.71 16.35
C THR A 268 12.14 10.15 16.51
N ARG A 269 11.63 10.97 15.61
CA ARG A 269 10.23 11.41 15.55
C ARG A 269 9.33 10.42 14.83
N LYS A 270 9.88 9.42 14.14
CA LYS A 270 9.13 8.38 13.44
C LYS A 270 8.51 7.37 14.41
N TRP A 271 7.40 6.77 14.01
CA TRP A 271 6.77 5.71 14.81
C TRP A 271 7.63 4.44 14.89
N GLY A 272 8.32 4.10 13.81
CA GLY A 272 9.24 2.96 13.76
C GLY A 272 8.56 1.61 13.72
N ARG A 273 7.33 1.51 13.19
CA ARG A 273 6.56 0.27 13.04
C ARG A 273 5.66 0.35 11.82
N GLY A 274 5.78 -0.58 10.88
CA GLY A 274 4.87 -0.59 9.73
C GLY A 274 5.27 -1.57 8.65
N SER A 275 4.28 -2.10 7.96
CA SER A 275 4.43 -2.94 6.78
C SER A 275 4.48 -2.10 5.50
N GLY A 276 4.94 -2.67 4.40
CA GLY A 276 4.86 -2.02 3.09
C GLY A 276 3.41 -1.66 2.75
N LEU A 277 2.52 -2.65 2.87
CA LEU A 277 1.09 -2.44 2.73
C LEU A 277 0.31 -3.28 3.73
N TRP A 278 -0.79 -2.76 4.24
CA TRP A 278 -1.80 -3.58 4.90
C TRP A 278 -3.24 -3.14 4.59
N THR A 279 -4.16 -4.13 4.63
CA THR A 279 -5.62 -3.91 4.51
C THR A 279 -6.31 -4.34 5.79
N TRP A 280 -7.31 -3.58 6.24
CA TRP A 280 -8.12 -3.93 7.41
C TRP A 280 -9.59 -3.59 7.17
N SER A 281 -10.51 -4.52 7.44
CA SER A 281 -11.95 -4.31 7.19
C SER A 281 -12.19 -3.74 5.78
N ALA A 282 -11.51 -4.30 4.79
CA ALA A 282 -11.54 -3.88 3.40
C ALA A 282 -12.13 -4.99 2.52
N SER A 283 -12.74 -4.62 1.41
CA SER A 283 -13.44 -5.54 0.52
C SER A 283 -13.11 -5.26 -0.95
N HIS A 284 -12.93 -6.32 -1.76
CA HIS A 284 -12.67 -6.21 -3.20
C HIS A 284 -11.39 -5.40 -3.48
N ILE A 285 -10.27 -5.88 -3.01
CA ILE A 285 -8.97 -5.22 -3.15
C ILE A 285 -8.07 -6.02 -4.08
N LEU A 286 -7.48 -5.37 -5.07
CA LEU A 286 -6.46 -5.94 -5.93
C LEU A 286 -5.11 -5.26 -5.69
N ILE A 287 -4.09 -6.04 -5.32
CA ILE A 287 -2.73 -5.58 -5.06
C ILE A 287 -1.81 -6.31 -6.03
N GLU A 288 -1.35 -5.63 -7.08
CA GLU A 288 -0.59 -6.30 -8.13
C GLU A 288 0.62 -5.53 -8.63
N LYS A 289 1.65 -6.26 -9.04
CA LYS A 289 2.86 -5.71 -9.68
C LYS A 289 3.59 -4.66 -8.84
N ASN A 290 3.48 -4.75 -7.52
CA ASN A 290 4.20 -3.86 -6.61
C ASN A 290 5.52 -4.49 -6.15
N LYS A 291 6.46 -3.64 -5.74
CA LYS A 291 7.67 -4.02 -5.01
C LYS A 291 7.54 -3.56 -3.55
N PHE A 292 7.59 -4.49 -2.59
CA PHE A 292 7.58 -4.24 -1.14
C PHE A 292 8.91 -4.66 -0.55
N LEU A 293 9.75 -3.70 -0.17
CA LEU A 293 11.15 -3.96 0.14
C LEU A 293 11.57 -3.38 1.49
N TYR A 294 12.31 -4.16 2.27
CA TYR A 294 13.05 -3.70 3.45
C TYR A 294 12.19 -3.06 4.56
N ALA A 295 10.95 -3.50 4.74
CA ALA A 295 10.19 -3.09 5.92
C ALA A 295 10.83 -3.70 7.18
N ASN A 296 11.31 -2.85 8.09
CA ASN A 296 12.15 -3.30 9.19
C ASN A 296 11.83 -2.55 10.50
N GLY A 297 10.89 -3.05 11.25
CA GLY A 297 10.55 -2.58 12.60
C GLY A 297 10.49 -3.73 13.60
N PRO A 298 10.34 -3.45 14.89
CA PRO A 298 10.27 -4.45 15.94
C PRO A 298 8.96 -5.24 16.00
N GLY A 299 7.94 -4.77 15.28
CA GLY A 299 6.64 -5.43 15.07
C GLY A 299 6.08 -5.13 13.68
N ASP A 300 5.04 -5.83 13.25
CA ASP A 300 4.49 -5.82 11.88
C ASP A 300 5.60 -6.00 10.83
N SER A 301 5.86 -5.03 9.99
CA SER A 301 6.96 -5.01 9.03
C SER A 301 6.93 -6.13 7.99
N ALA A 302 5.74 -6.57 7.61
CA ALA A 302 5.54 -7.42 6.45
C ALA A 302 5.68 -6.62 5.15
N GLY A 303 5.99 -7.27 4.05
CA GLY A 303 5.94 -6.63 2.73
C GLY A 303 4.54 -6.13 2.43
N ALA A 304 3.58 -7.02 2.41
CA ALA A 304 2.16 -6.70 2.38
C ALA A 304 1.38 -7.81 3.11
N HIS A 305 0.34 -7.44 3.87
CA HIS A 305 -0.50 -8.45 4.52
C HIS A 305 -1.98 -8.11 4.53
N ILE A 306 -2.80 -9.15 4.64
CA ILE A 306 -4.25 -9.04 4.79
C ILE A 306 -4.56 -9.13 6.28
N ASP A 307 -4.79 -7.96 6.91
CA ASP A 307 -5.20 -7.88 8.31
C ASP A 307 -6.67 -8.32 8.44
N PHE A 308 -7.24 -8.35 9.62
CA PHE A 308 -8.53 -8.99 9.88
C PHE A 308 -9.76 -8.27 9.30
N ASN A 309 -10.87 -9.02 9.15
CA ASN A 309 -12.17 -8.58 8.63
C ASN A 309 -12.15 -8.11 7.17
N CYS A 310 -11.33 -8.69 6.32
CA CYS A 310 -11.34 -8.42 4.90
C CYS A 310 -12.07 -9.52 4.12
N ASP A 311 -12.53 -9.19 2.93
CA ASP A 311 -13.03 -10.15 1.97
C ASP A 311 -12.60 -9.80 0.54
N ASN A 312 -12.40 -10.83 -0.27
CA ASN A 312 -12.02 -10.68 -1.67
C ASN A 312 -10.79 -9.79 -1.89
N VAL A 313 -9.72 -10.07 -1.14
CA VAL A 313 -8.42 -9.40 -1.29
C VAL A 313 -7.47 -10.33 -2.04
N VAL A 314 -6.96 -9.88 -3.17
CA VAL A 314 -6.01 -10.63 -3.99
C VAL A 314 -4.68 -9.89 -4.10
N LEU A 315 -3.61 -10.56 -3.68
CA LEU A 315 -2.23 -10.14 -3.92
C LEU A 315 -1.65 -11.00 -5.04
N GLN A 316 -1.29 -10.39 -6.17
CA GLN A 316 -0.73 -11.12 -7.31
C GLN A 316 0.41 -10.35 -7.98
N TYR A 317 1.38 -11.09 -8.53
CA TYR A 317 2.48 -10.53 -9.30
C TYR A 317 3.34 -9.50 -8.54
N ASN A 318 3.41 -9.59 -7.21
CA ASN A 318 4.23 -8.71 -6.41
C ASN A 318 5.60 -9.32 -6.12
N ILE A 319 6.62 -8.47 -5.95
CA ILE A 319 7.88 -8.83 -5.31
C ILE A 319 7.85 -8.31 -3.88
N SER A 320 8.15 -9.18 -2.94
CA SER A 320 8.36 -8.85 -1.53
C SER A 320 9.76 -9.30 -1.14
N ALA A 321 10.59 -8.42 -0.57
CA ALA A 321 11.95 -8.80 -0.26
C ALA A 321 12.49 -8.14 1.02
N TYR A 322 13.16 -8.97 1.84
CA TYR A 322 13.88 -8.54 3.04
C TYR A 322 13.00 -7.78 4.05
N ASN A 323 11.71 -8.12 4.11
CA ASN A 323 10.79 -7.56 5.09
C ASN A 323 10.84 -8.38 6.38
N ALA A 324 11.10 -7.72 7.50
CA ALA A 324 11.36 -8.39 8.78
C ALA A 324 10.17 -9.22 9.29
N GLY A 325 8.94 -8.79 9.03
CA GLY A 325 7.71 -9.43 9.47
C GLY A 325 7.29 -10.64 8.67
N GLY A 326 7.39 -10.57 7.36
CA GLY A 326 6.92 -11.62 6.45
C GLY A 326 6.26 -11.07 5.18
N PHE A 327 5.51 -11.94 4.49
CA PHE A 327 4.73 -11.53 3.32
C PHE A 327 3.42 -12.34 3.19
N CYS A 328 3.50 -13.67 3.09
CA CYS A 328 2.31 -14.52 2.95
C CYS A 328 1.56 -14.60 4.30
N GLU A 329 0.68 -13.63 4.56
CA GLU A 329 0.02 -13.47 5.84
C GLU A 329 -1.46 -13.10 5.67
N ILE A 330 -2.36 -13.94 6.24
CA ILE A 330 -3.79 -13.64 6.36
C ILE A 330 -4.21 -13.77 7.82
N LEU A 331 -4.71 -12.69 8.41
CA LEU A 331 -5.24 -12.69 9.78
C LEU A 331 -6.70 -13.17 9.84
N GLY A 332 -7.34 -12.99 10.98
CA GLY A 332 -8.63 -13.58 11.30
C GLY A 332 -9.83 -12.96 10.60
N ASN A 333 -10.90 -13.74 10.50
CA ASN A 333 -12.19 -13.35 9.94
C ASN A 333 -12.10 -12.78 8.52
N ASN A 334 -11.20 -13.34 7.71
CA ASN A 334 -11.03 -13.04 6.30
C ASN A 334 -11.67 -14.11 5.43
N TYR A 335 -12.17 -13.71 4.25
CA TYR A 335 -12.89 -14.60 3.35
C TYR A 335 -12.44 -14.41 1.91
N ASN A 336 -12.27 -15.51 1.18
CA ASN A 336 -12.03 -15.51 -0.27
C ASN A 336 -10.84 -14.62 -0.66
N CYS A 337 -9.75 -14.72 0.09
CA CYS A 337 -8.51 -13.98 -0.13
C CYS A 337 -7.47 -14.85 -0.83
N ALA A 338 -6.55 -14.25 -1.56
CA ALA A 338 -5.51 -14.99 -2.24
C ALA A 338 -4.14 -14.29 -2.29
N TYR A 339 -3.09 -15.12 -2.23
CA TYR A 339 -1.74 -14.81 -2.66
C TYR A 339 -1.40 -15.70 -3.84
N ARG A 340 -1.16 -15.13 -5.01
CA ARG A 340 -0.87 -15.93 -6.21
C ARG A 340 0.19 -15.27 -7.10
N TYR A 341 1.06 -16.08 -7.66
CA TYR A 341 2.11 -15.63 -8.59
C TYR A 341 2.96 -14.49 -8.02
N ASN A 342 3.24 -14.48 -6.71
CA ASN A 342 4.15 -13.53 -6.08
C ASN A 342 5.52 -14.17 -5.86
N ILE A 343 6.54 -13.34 -5.65
CA ILE A 343 7.87 -13.76 -5.23
C ILE A 343 8.17 -13.12 -3.87
N SER A 344 8.46 -13.96 -2.86
CA SER A 344 8.86 -13.56 -1.51
C SER A 344 10.32 -13.96 -1.28
N ILE A 345 11.15 -13.01 -0.87
CA ILE A 345 12.60 -13.17 -0.80
C ILE A 345 13.09 -12.77 0.58
N ASN A 346 13.60 -13.72 1.37
CA ASN A 346 14.12 -13.47 2.70
C ASN A 346 13.19 -12.67 3.63
N ASP A 347 11.88 -12.75 3.37
CA ASP A 347 10.86 -12.17 4.24
C ASP A 347 10.74 -12.98 5.54
N GLY A 348 10.32 -12.33 6.63
CA GLY A 348 10.10 -12.99 7.92
C GLY A 348 11.39 -13.35 8.67
N HIS A 349 12.49 -12.69 8.36
CA HIS A 349 13.80 -12.97 9.00
C HIS A 349 13.89 -12.53 10.47
N ARG A 350 13.02 -11.64 10.95
CA ARG A 350 13.06 -11.10 12.32
C ARG A 350 12.94 -12.20 13.37
N VAL A 351 13.80 -12.11 14.41
CA VAL A 351 13.78 -13.00 15.58
C VAL A 351 13.27 -12.22 16.79
N LYS A 352 12.17 -12.70 17.40
CA LYS A 352 11.60 -12.11 18.60
C LYS A 352 12.60 -12.11 19.76
N GLY A 353 12.70 -10.98 20.46
CA GLY A 353 13.66 -10.78 21.55
C GLY A 353 15.03 -10.25 21.10
N VAL A 354 15.33 -10.27 19.79
CA VAL A 354 16.58 -9.73 19.25
C VAL A 354 16.35 -8.27 18.79
N ASN A 355 17.28 -7.37 19.10
CA ASN A 355 17.22 -5.95 18.71
C ASN A 355 15.87 -5.26 19.04
N GLY A 356 15.26 -5.60 20.18
CA GLY A 356 14.00 -5.01 20.62
C GLY A 356 12.74 -5.54 19.93
N ALA A 357 12.85 -6.53 19.05
CA ALA A 357 11.71 -7.15 18.38
C ALA A 357 10.74 -7.80 19.37
N PHE A 358 9.47 -7.41 19.32
CA PHE A 358 8.42 -7.99 20.15
C PHE A 358 7.50 -8.97 19.40
N GLN A 359 7.67 -9.10 18.09
CA GLN A 359 7.00 -10.09 17.24
C GLN A 359 8.02 -10.94 16.48
N GLU A 360 7.65 -12.21 16.25
CA GLU A 360 8.39 -13.10 15.37
C GLU A 360 8.13 -12.76 13.90
N GLY A 361 9.12 -12.80 13.03
CA GLY A 361 8.94 -12.79 11.59
C GLY A 361 8.53 -14.18 11.07
N LYS A 362 7.72 -14.28 10.03
CA LYS A 362 7.20 -15.54 9.49
C LYS A 362 7.16 -15.52 7.96
N ILE A 363 7.61 -16.58 7.33
CA ILE A 363 7.51 -16.72 5.87
C ILE A 363 6.08 -17.05 5.41
N PHE A 364 5.29 -17.68 6.30
CA PHE A 364 3.90 -18.06 6.05
C PHE A 364 3.11 -18.00 7.35
N TRP A 365 2.00 -17.28 7.34
CA TRP A 365 1.21 -17.09 8.54
C TRP A 365 -0.30 -17.00 8.28
N LEU A 366 -1.03 -17.93 8.88
CA LEU A 366 -2.48 -17.88 9.04
C LEU A 366 -2.81 -17.63 10.51
N SER A 367 -3.56 -16.60 10.82
CA SER A 367 -3.92 -16.23 12.19
C SER A 367 -5.42 -16.17 12.40
N GLY A 368 -5.88 -16.53 13.58
CA GLY A 368 -7.27 -16.37 14.01
C GLY A 368 -7.55 -15.02 14.71
N TYR A 369 -6.58 -14.13 14.78
CA TYR A 369 -6.77 -12.84 15.43
C TYR A 369 -7.73 -11.93 14.63
N GLN A 370 -8.73 -11.37 15.28
CA GLN A 370 -9.70 -10.46 14.69
C GLN A 370 -9.99 -9.22 15.56
N GLY A 371 -9.04 -8.88 16.43
CA GLY A 371 -9.12 -7.74 17.36
C GLY A 371 -9.01 -8.15 18.82
N THR A 372 -8.64 -7.18 19.66
CA THR A 372 -8.51 -7.37 21.11
C THR A 372 -9.86 -7.78 21.72
N ASN A 373 -9.84 -8.76 22.63
CA ASN A 373 -11.01 -9.30 23.32
C ASN A 373 -12.06 -9.95 22.40
N LYS A 374 -11.71 -10.28 21.16
CA LYS A 374 -12.54 -11.04 20.24
C LYS A 374 -12.17 -12.53 20.27
N LYS A 375 -13.19 -13.41 20.17
CA LYS A 375 -12.95 -14.85 19.97
C LYS A 375 -12.18 -15.05 18.68
N ARG A 376 -11.14 -15.87 18.69
CA ARG A 376 -10.37 -16.19 17.49
C ARG A 376 -11.29 -16.80 16.41
N LYS A 377 -11.08 -16.40 15.18
CA LYS A 377 -11.75 -16.91 14.00
C LYS A 377 -10.77 -16.84 12.84
N GLY A 378 -10.38 -17.97 12.29
CA GLY A 378 -9.39 -18.03 11.25
C GLY A 378 -9.86 -17.48 9.91
N PRO A 379 -8.96 -17.35 8.95
CA PRO A 379 -9.31 -17.11 7.56
C PRO A 379 -10.11 -18.30 7.01
N VAL A 380 -11.00 -18.02 6.05
CA VAL A 380 -11.89 -18.97 5.43
C VAL A 380 -11.80 -18.83 3.91
N ASN A 381 -11.84 -19.98 3.18
CA ASN A 381 -11.84 -20.03 1.72
C ASN A 381 -10.73 -19.17 1.11
N SER A 382 -9.49 -19.42 1.50
CA SER A 382 -8.36 -18.62 1.06
C SER A 382 -7.33 -19.47 0.29
N TYR A 383 -6.65 -18.84 -0.66
CA TYR A 383 -5.87 -19.54 -1.66
C TYR A 383 -4.45 -18.98 -1.75
N PHE A 384 -3.46 -19.86 -1.65
CA PHE A 384 -2.04 -19.55 -1.85
C PHE A 384 -1.51 -20.44 -2.97
N TYR A 385 -1.32 -19.90 -4.15
CA TYR A 385 -0.89 -20.74 -5.25
C TYR A 385 0.06 -20.05 -6.22
N ASN A 386 0.94 -20.85 -6.79
CA ASN A 386 1.93 -20.41 -7.74
C ASN A 386 2.81 -19.25 -7.22
N ASN A 387 3.08 -19.19 -5.90
CA ASN A 387 4.06 -18.28 -5.35
C ASN A 387 5.46 -18.94 -5.33
N THR A 388 6.49 -18.11 -5.38
CA THR A 388 7.88 -18.53 -5.14
C THR A 388 8.35 -17.89 -3.83
N ILE A 389 8.69 -18.71 -2.83
CA ILE A 389 9.13 -18.28 -1.50
C ILE A 389 10.58 -18.73 -1.32
N TYR A 390 11.47 -17.78 -1.32
CA TYR A 390 12.92 -18.00 -1.12
C TYR A 390 13.35 -17.56 0.27
N SER A 391 14.15 -18.40 0.94
CA SER A 391 14.80 -18.06 2.21
C SER A 391 16.24 -18.58 2.21
N ASP A 392 17.17 -17.70 2.56
CA ASP A 392 18.59 -18.03 2.65
C ASP A 392 18.93 -18.98 3.80
N SER A 393 20.10 -19.60 3.75
CA SER A 393 20.58 -20.57 4.75
C SER A 393 20.78 -19.99 6.14
N THR A 394 20.96 -18.68 6.25
CA THR A 394 21.13 -17.98 7.53
C THR A 394 19.81 -17.69 8.25
N ILE A 395 18.69 -17.87 7.56
CA ILE A 395 17.35 -17.58 8.08
C ILE A 395 16.67 -18.88 8.51
N VAL A 396 16.22 -18.94 9.75
CA VAL A 396 15.29 -19.97 10.21
C VAL A 396 13.89 -19.59 9.76
N SER A 397 13.38 -20.29 8.75
CA SER A 397 12.05 -20.04 8.17
C SER A 397 10.95 -20.43 9.15
N LYS A 398 10.11 -19.46 9.54
CA LYS A 398 9.06 -19.67 10.54
C LYS A 398 7.68 -19.72 9.88
N ILE A 399 6.90 -20.71 10.27
CA ILE A 399 5.57 -21.00 9.74
C ILE A 399 4.58 -21.06 10.90
N ALA A 400 3.44 -20.38 10.74
CA ALA A 400 2.38 -20.38 11.72
C ALA A 400 1.02 -20.62 11.06
N ILE A 401 0.31 -21.66 11.47
CA ILE A 401 -1.04 -21.96 11.02
C ILE A 401 -1.96 -22.06 12.24
N ASP A 402 -2.89 -21.15 12.33
CA ASP A 402 -3.85 -21.09 13.42
C ASP A 402 -4.87 -22.24 13.29
N ASN A 403 -5.19 -22.86 14.41
CA ASN A 403 -6.17 -23.96 14.47
C ASN A 403 -7.62 -23.56 14.17
N THR A 404 -7.90 -22.27 13.97
CA THR A 404 -9.21 -21.77 13.54
C THR A 404 -9.30 -21.55 12.03
N SER A 405 -8.24 -21.85 11.26
CA SER A 405 -8.23 -21.74 9.80
C SER A 405 -9.14 -22.77 9.15
N LYS A 406 -9.92 -22.36 8.16
CA LYS A 406 -10.93 -23.18 7.52
C LYS A 406 -10.96 -23.00 6.00
N GLY A 407 -10.82 -24.10 5.24
CA GLY A 407 -10.85 -24.01 3.79
C GLY A 407 -9.68 -23.18 3.25
N ILE A 408 -8.48 -23.71 3.33
CA ILE A 408 -7.26 -23.07 2.82
C ILE A 408 -6.61 -24.01 1.81
N LEU A 409 -6.30 -23.50 0.63
CA LEU A 409 -5.52 -24.23 -0.38
C LEU A 409 -4.14 -23.60 -0.54
N ILE A 410 -3.11 -24.40 -0.35
CA ILE A 410 -1.71 -24.06 -0.61
C ILE A 410 -1.22 -25.00 -1.71
N ALA A 411 -1.12 -24.50 -2.97
CA ALA A 411 -0.84 -25.38 -4.11
C ALA A 411 0.13 -24.76 -5.12
N ASN A 412 0.88 -25.61 -5.81
CA ASN A 412 1.82 -25.19 -6.87
C ASN A 412 2.88 -24.18 -6.45
N ASN A 413 3.10 -23.94 -5.15
CA ASN A 413 4.13 -23.00 -4.70
C ASN A 413 5.51 -23.66 -4.74
N ILE A 414 6.55 -22.82 -4.84
CA ILE A 414 7.94 -23.23 -4.62
C ILE A 414 8.38 -22.69 -3.26
N PHE A 415 8.65 -23.60 -2.31
CA PHE A 415 9.29 -23.32 -1.03
C PHE A 415 10.80 -23.59 -1.16
N TYR A 416 11.56 -22.60 -1.60
CA TYR A 416 13.01 -22.68 -1.76
C TYR A 416 13.71 -22.24 -0.47
N LEU A 417 13.65 -23.07 0.54
CA LEU A 417 14.17 -22.78 1.88
C LEU A 417 15.55 -23.43 2.03
N LYS A 418 16.61 -22.62 2.06
CA LYS A 418 17.98 -23.13 2.21
C LYS A 418 18.36 -23.44 3.66
N GLY A 419 17.76 -22.71 4.60
CA GLY A 419 17.95 -22.89 6.03
C GLY A 419 16.95 -23.85 6.66
N ALA A 420 17.05 -24.00 7.97
CA ALA A 420 16.08 -24.73 8.76
C ALA A 420 14.72 -24.03 8.78
N SER A 421 13.66 -24.80 8.98
CA SER A 421 12.31 -24.27 9.22
C SER A 421 11.74 -24.78 10.53
N LYS A 422 10.83 -24.05 11.13
CA LYS A 422 10.14 -24.45 12.35
C LYS A 422 8.71 -23.89 12.44
N ALA A 423 7.85 -24.59 13.17
CA ALA A 423 6.57 -24.06 13.59
C ALA A 423 6.75 -23.01 14.69
N VAL A 424 6.00 -21.93 14.65
CA VAL A 424 5.98 -20.90 15.70
C VAL A 424 4.73 -21.06 16.54
N LEU A 425 4.93 -21.22 17.86
CA LEU A 425 3.90 -21.37 18.89
C LEU A 425 3.96 -20.20 19.86
N GLY A 426 2.84 -19.88 20.52
CA GLY A 426 2.80 -18.90 21.60
C GLY A 426 3.19 -17.47 21.21
N ASP A 427 3.19 -17.14 19.92
CA ASP A 427 3.43 -15.78 19.46
C ASP A 427 2.12 -14.96 19.47
N GLN A 428 2.24 -13.63 19.40
CA GLN A 428 1.10 -12.72 19.26
C GLN A 428 0.13 -13.25 18.18
N TYR A 429 -1.16 -13.23 18.45
CA TYR A 429 -2.22 -13.69 17.54
C TYR A 429 -2.33 -15.21 17.35
N ARG A 430 -1.70 -16.00 18.17
CA ARG A 430 -1.65 -17.45 18.03
C ARG A 430 -1.94 -18.16 19.35
N PRO A 431 -2.61 -19.34 19.37
CA PRO A 431 -2.75 -20.14 20.58
C PRO A 431 -1.40 -20.73 21.03
N ASP A 432 -1.23 -20.87 22.36
CA ASP A 432 0.01 -21.37 22.96
C ASP A 432 0.30 -22.85 22.66
N LYS A 433 -0.71 -23.59 22.23
CA LYS A 433 -0.60 -25.04 21.96
C LYS A 433 -0.99 -25.35 20.53
N LEU A 434 -0.20 -26.17 19.85
CA LEU A 434 -0.60 -26.84 18.62
C LEU A 434 -1.78 -27.75 18.96
N ASN A 435 -2.95 -27.40 18.45
CA ASN A 435 -4.08 -28.29 18.46
C ASN A 435 -4.56 -28.48 17.01
N ASN A 436 -4.00 -29.48 16.35
CA ASN A 436 -4.35 -29.81 14.97
C ASN A 436 -5.81 -30.28 14.83
N LYS A 437 -6.49 -30.56 15.93
CA LYS A 437 -7.90 -31.00 15.93
C LYS A 437 -8.89 -29.90 15.48
N GLY A 438 -8.47 -28.64 15.35
CA GLY A 438 -9.34 -27.54 14.95
C GLY A 438 -9.14 -27.06 13.52
N VAL A 439 -8.11 -27.54 12.83
CA VAL A 439 -7.85 -27.16 11.44
C VAL A 439 -8.75 -27.96 10.52
N GLU A 440 -9.63 -27.30 9.78
CA GLU A 440 -10.58 -27.93 8.87
C GLU A 440 -10.27 -27.54 7.42
N ASN A 441 -10.21 -28.54 6.53
CA ASN A 441 -10.04 -28.33 5.09
C ASN A 441 -8.86 -27.41 4.72
N VAL A 442 -7.71 -27.60 5.36
CA VAL A 442 -6.45 -26.96 4.99
C VAL A 442 -5.63 -27.99 4.18
N PHE A 443 -5.41 -27.68 2.92
CA PHE A 443 -4.79 -28.58 1.98
C PHE A 443 -3.48 -28.02 1.46
N PHE A 444 -2.41 -28.81 1.59
CA PHE A 444 -1.20 -28.65 0.83
C PHE A 444 -1.22 -29.64 -0.32
N LYS A 445 -1.06 -29.15 -1.54
CA LYS A 445 -1.14 -29.97 -2.75
C LYS A 445 -0.12 -29.53 -3.77
N ASN A 446 0.74 -30.47 -4.20
CA ASN A 446 1.57 -30.27 -5.36
C ASN A 446 2.53 -29.08 -5.25
N ASN A 447 3.04 -28.81 -4.03
CA ASN A 447 4.08 -27.80 -3.83
C ASN A 447 5.48 -28.40 -4.04
N LEU A 448 6.42 -27.56 -4.48
CA LEU A 448 7.81 -27.93 -4.60
C LEU A 448 8.57 -27.44 -3.37
N PHE A 449 9.31 -28.35 -2.75
CA PHE A 449 10.22 -28.10 -1.64
C PHE A 449 11.64 -28.37 -2.09
N LEU A 450 12.59 -27.50 -1.70
CA LEU A 450 13.99 -27.73 -2.00
C LEU A 450 14.49 -29.04 -1.39
N ASN A 451 14.09 -29.32 -0.14
CA ASN A 451 14.38 -30.53 0.60
C ASN A 451 13.15 -31.01 1.38
N GLU A 452 13.07 -32.30 1.68
CA GLU A 452 11.99 -32.88 2.46
C GLU A 452 11.87 -32.27 3.87
N GLN A 453 12.99 -31.86 4.47
CA GLN A 453 13.04 -31.28 5.82
C GLN A 453 12.57 -29.82 5.88
N ASN A 454 12.35 -29.17 4.74
CA ASN A 454 11.99 -27.75 4.71
C ASN A 454 10.58 -27.44 5.22
N TRP A 455 9.72 -28.47 5.37
CA TRP A 455 8.43 -28.29 6.00
C TRP A 455 8.43 -28.88 7.40
N PRO A 456 8.16 -28.10 8.47
CA PRO A 456 8.24 -28.60 9.84
C PRO A 456 7.12 -29.61 10.13
N LYS A 457 7.51 -30.79 10.63
CA LYS A 457 6.56 -31.87 10.98
C LYS A 457 5.54 -31.45 12.03
N GLU A 458 5.90 -30.51 12.90
CA GLU A 458 5.04 -29.96 13.96
C GLU A 458 3.80 -29.26 13.41
N ILE A 459 3.78 -28.87 12.14
CA ILE A 459 2.60 -28.30 11.50
C ILE A 459 1.49 -29.37 11.38
N GLY A 460 1.84 -30.63 11.23
CA GLY A 460 0.89 -31.75 11.19
C GLY A 460 -0.02 -31.76 9.95
N ILE A 461 0.30 -30.98 8.93
CA ILE A 461 -0.41 -30.93 7.64
C ILE A 461 0.61 -31.26 6.56
N ASN A 462 0.43 -32.39 5.90
CA ASN A 462 1.33 -32.85 4.85
C ASN A 462 0.81 -32.42 3.47
N ASP A 463 1.74 -32.18 2.56
CA ASP A 463 1.40 -32.04 1.14
C ASP A 463 0.97 -33.41 0.58
N SER A 464 -0.16 -33.47 -0.09
CA SER A 464 -0.70 -34.72 -0.62
C SER A 464 0.03 -35.22 -1.87
N ASN A 465 0.80 -34.37 -2.53
CA ASN A 465 1.61 -34.70 -3.70
C ASN A 465 2.88 -33.82 -3.74
N PRO A 466 3.78 -33.97 -2.75
CA PRO A 466 4.96 -33.09 -2.65
C PRO A 466 5.94 -33.39 -3.78
N ILE A 467 6.58 -32.34 -4.26
CA ILE A 467 7.65 -32.42 -5.25
C ILE A 467 8.93 -31.92 -4.59
N TYR A 468 10.03 -32.65 -4.77
CA TYR A 468 11.32 -32.30 -4.16
C TYR A 468 12.38 -32.04 -5.22
N GLY A 469 13.21 -31.03 -4.99
CA GLY A 469 14.37 -30.74 -5.82
C GLY A 469 14.66 -29.26 -5.99
N ASN A 470 15.75 -28.98 -6.70
CA ASN A 470 16.20 -27.63 -6.95
C ASN A 470 15.70 -27.11 -8.31
N PRO A 471 14.88 -26.03 -8.34
CA PRO A 471 14.42 -25.41 -9.58
C PRO A 471 15.57 -24.72 -10.35
N LEU A 472 16.77 -24.57 -9.76
CA LEU A 472 17.95 -23.93 -10.37
C LEU A 472 17.63 -22.50 -10.85
N PHE A 473 17.22 -21.64 -9.95
CA PHE A 473 16.96 -20.24 -10.25
C PHE A 473 18.22 -19.54 -10.80
N VAL A 474 18.03 -18.50 -11.62
CA VAL A 474 19.11 -17.73 -12.26
C VAL A 474 20.02 -17.09 -11.22
N ASN A 475 19.45 -16.39 -10.24
CA ASN A 475 20.21 -15.70 -9.17
C ASN A 475 19.38 -15.66 -7.86
N PRO A 476 19.28 -16.81 -7.14
CA PRO A 476 18.45 -16.88 -5.95
C PRO A 476 18.98 -16.00 -4.81
N GLY A 477 18.14 -15.09 -4.31
CA GLY A 477 18.47 -14.04 -3.35
C GLY A 477 18.53 -12.63 -3.95
N GLY A 478 18.56 -12.51 -5.27
CA GLY A 478 18.38 -11.24 -5.97
C GLY A 478 16.94 -10.72 -5.84
N ILE A 479 16.71 -9.46 -6.19
CA ILE A 479 15.40 -8.78 -6.03
C ILE A 479 14.70 -8.47 -7.36
N GLU A 480 15.25 -8.96 -8.46
CA GLU A 480 14.65 -8.76 -9.78
C GLU A 480 13.85 -10.01 -10.20
N LEU A 481 12.82 -9.82 -11.00
CA LEU A 481 11.95 -10.92 -11.47
C LEU A 481 12.75 -12.03 -12.17
N GLN A 482 13.73 -11.64 -12.98
CA GLN A 482 14.57 -12.54 -13.78
C GLN A 482 15.44 -13.46 -12.92
N ASP A 483 15.74 -13.06 -11.69
CA ASP A 483 16.54 -13.85 -10.74
C ASP A 483 15.87 -15.20 -10.41
N TYR A 484 14.54 -15.26 -10.52
CA TYR A 484 13.71 -16.43 -10.17
C TYR A 484 13.19 -17.21 -11.38
N ILE A 485 13.77 -17.02 -12.56
CA ILE A 485 13.49 -17.86 -13.71
C ILE A 485 14.08 -19.26 -13.43
N PRO A 486 13.25 -20.33 -13.41
CA PRO A 486 13.74 -21.67 -13.14
C PRO A 486 14.44 -22.25 -14.38
N ARG A 487 15.59 -22.91 -14.19
CA ARG A 487 16.34 -23.61 -15.24
C ARG A 487 16.04 -25.11 -15.30
N ASN A 488 15.54 -25.68 -14.24
CA ASN A 488 15.18 -27.11 -14.17
C ASN A 488 13.79 -27.34 -14.78
N LYS A 489 13.74 -27.46 -16.12
CA LYS A 489 12.51 -27.65 -16.88
C LYS A 489 11.69 -28.84 -16.39
N SER A 490 12.33 -30.00 -16.23
CA SER A 490 11.65 -31.26 -15.89
C SER A 490 10.97 -31.21 -14.51
N LEU A 491 11.46 -30.35 -13.63
CA LEU A 491 10.94 -30.20 -12.28
C LEU A 491 9.74 -29.25 -12.21
N VAL A 492 9.67 -28.22 -13.05
CA VAL A 492 8.69 -27.13 -12.89
C VAL A 492 7.68 -27.01 -14.01
N GLU A 493 8.05 -27.30 -15.29
CA GLU A 493 7.19 -27.05 -16.44
C GLU A 493 5.99 -28.02 -16.46
N ASN A 494 4.76 -27.46 -16.60
CA ASN A 494 3.51 -28.22 -16.65
C ASN A 494 3.29 -29.18 -15.47
N LYS A 495 3.94 -28.94 -14.32
CA LYS A 495 3.81 -29.75 -13.10
C LYS A 495 2.73 -29.24 -12.16
N GLY A 496 2.18 -28.04 -12.38
CA GLY A 496 1.10 -27.50 -11.58
C GLY A 496 -0.23 -28.23 -11.80
N ILE A 497 -1.08 -28.17 -10.79
CA ILE A 497 -2.49 -28.61 -10.87
C ILE A 497 -3.38 -27.41 -11.14
N GLU A 498 -4.56 -27.64 -11.68
CA GLU A 498 -5.61 -26.63 -11.80
C GLU A 498 -6.14 -26.25 -10.41
N ILE A 499 -6.36 -24.96 -10.19
CA ILE A 499 -6.93 -24.47 -8.93
C ILE A 499 -8.45 -24.43 -9.07
N THR A 500 -9.11 -25.08 -8.15
CA THR A 500 -10.57 -25.21 -8.12
C THR A 500 -11.13 -24.75 -6.78
N PHE A 501 -12.43 -24.62 -6.69
CA PHE A 501 -13.11 -24.28 -5.45
C PHE A 501 -12.75 -25.26 -4.32
N LEU A 502 -12.51 -24.69 -3.15
CA LEU A 502 -12.42 -25.48 -1.92
C LEU A 502 -13.78 -26.09 -1.56
N PRO A 503 -13.81 -27.25 -0.87
CA PRO A 503 -15.06 -27.81 -0.36
C PRO A 503 -15.84 -26.79 0.49
N GLY A 504 -17.07 -26.49 0.08
CA GLY A 504 -17.93 -25.51 0.74
C GLY A 504 -17.72 -24.05 0.33
N ASP A 505 -16.74 -23.75 -0.52
CA ASP A 505 -16.62 -22.43 -1.14
C ASP A 505 -17.53 -22.37 -2.38
N THR A 506 -18.50 -21.47 -2.37
CA THR A 506 -19.42 -21.24 -3.49
C THR A 506 -19.16 -19.95 -4.24
N MET A 507 -18.19 -19.13 -3.77
CA MET A 507 -17.87 -17.81 -4.31
C MET A 507 -16.55 -17.79 -5.07
N GLY A 508 -15.52 -18.48 -4.57
CA GLY A 508 -14.17 -18.41 -5.14
C GLY A 508 -13.51 -17.04 -5.00
N LEU A 509 -12.79 -16.63 -6.01
CA LEU A 509 -12.13 -15.33 -6.09
C LEU A 509 -12.82 -14.44 -7.12
N LEU A 510 -13.00 -13.17 -6.83
CA LEU A 510 -13.58 -12.21 -7.78
C LEU A 510 -12.78 -12.06 -9.09
N GLN A 511 -11.47 -12.24 -9.01
CA GLN A 511 -10.55 -12.19 -10.16
C GLN A 511 -10.33 -13.58 -10.78
N ASP A 512 -11.28 -14.50 -10.66
CA ASP A 512 -11.16 -15.90 -11.06
C ASP A 512 -9.90 -16.61 -10.49
N PHE A 513 -9.88 -17.94 -10.52
CA PHE A 513 -8.68 -18.71 -10.18
C PHE A 513 -7.67 -18.75 -11.32
N LYS A 514 -8.15 -18.76 -12.56
CA LYS A 514 -7.29 -18.83 -13.73
C LYS A 514 -6.71 -17.46 -14.04
N VAL A 515 -5.39 -17.43 -14.21
CA VAL A 515 -4.68 -16.28 -14.73
C VAL A 515 -4.10 -16.62 -16.11
N ASN A 516 -4.03 -15.64 -17.00
CA ASN A 516 -3.57 -15.86 -18.37
C ASN A 516 -2.04 -15.78 -18.51
N ASN A 517 -1.38 -15.09 -17.59
CA ASN A 517 0.06 -14.88 -17.65
C ASN A 517 0.72 -15.13 -16.30
N ASP A 518 2.01 -15.43 -16.31
CA ASP A 518 2.85 -15.45 -15.13
C ASP A 518 3.27 -14.02 -14.72
N ILE A 519 4.06 -13.89 -13.64
CA ILE A 519 4.47 -12.58 -13.10
C ILE A 519 5.29 -11.74 -14.10
N ILE A 520 6.02 -12.34 -15.03
CA ILE A 520 6.81 -11.64 -16.06
C ILE A 520 6.09 -11.52 -17.40
N GLY A 521 4.80 -11.89 -17.45
CA GLY A 521 3.95 -11.72 -18.61
C GLY A 521 3.97 -12.86 -19.63
N ASN A 522 4.59 -14.00 -19.34
CA ASN A 522 4.53 -15.17 -20.24
C ASN A 522 3.14 -15.82 -20.17
N THR A 523 2.57 -16.09 -21.34
CA THR A 523 1.24 -16.70 -21.45
C THR A 523 1.22 -18.15 -20.98
N ILE A 524 0.27 -18.49 -20.11
CA ILE A 524 0.01 -19.83 -19.60
C ILE A 524 -0.89 -20.54 -20.61
N LYS A 525 -0.32 -21.42 -21.43
CA LYS A 525 -1.06 -22.10 -22.53
C LYS A 525 -1.73 -23.42 -22.10
N ASN A 526 -1.08 -24.17 -21.22
CA ASN A 526 -1.46 -25.51 -20.80
C ASN A 526 -1.64 -25.56 -19.26
N LYS A 527 -1.25 -26.69 -18.67
CA LYS A 527 -1.15 -26.79 -17.22
C LYS A 527 -0.19 -25.73 -16.67
N PRO A 528 -0.50 -25.13 -15.51
CA PRO A 528 0.42 -24.19 -14.89
C PRO A 528 1.75 -24.88 -14.54
N SER A 529 2.81 -24.12 -14.53
CA SER A 529 4.09 -24.54 -13.94
C SER A 529 4.04 -24.36 -12.42
N LEU A 530 5.06 -24.82 -11.71
CA LEU A 530 5.23 -24.53 -10.28
C LEU A 530 5.85 -23.15 -10.09
N GLY A 531 5.45 -22.45 -9.04
CA GLY A 531 5.97 -21.12 -8.70
C GLY A 531 5.41 -19.98 -9.56
N ALA A 532 6.02 -18.80 -9.43
CA ALA A 532 5.53 -17.55 -10.00
C ALA A 532 5.92 -17.33 -11.47
N ILE A 533 6.93 -18.03 -11.98
CA ILE A 533 7.47 -17.86 -13.33
C ILE A 533 7.49 -19.20 -14.07
N LEU A 534 7.00 -19.17 -15.31
CA LEU A 534 7.08 -20.32 -16.22
C LEU A 534 8.53 -20.58 -16.65
N TYR A 535 8.87 -21.86 -16.85
CA TYR A 535 10.08 -22.19 -17.57
C TYR A 535 9.98 -21.69 -19.02
N MET A 536 11.00 -21.02 -19.50
CA MET A 536 11.05 -20.50 -20.89
C MET A 536 12.43 -20.66 -21.48
N GLU A 537 12.56 -21.55 -22.44
CA GLU A 537 13.82 -21.86 -23.13
C GLU A 537 14.50 -20.63 -23.76
N LYS A 538 13.72 -19.63 -24.20
CA LYS A 538 14.23 -18.40 -24.81
C LYS A 538 15.20 -17.60 -23.93
N TYR A 539 15.10 -17.72 -22.61
CA TYR A 539 16.01 -17.03 -21.70
C TYR A 539 17.41 -17.65 -21.61
N PHE A 540 17.57 -18.87 -22.14
CA PHE A 540 18.82 -19.62 -22.04
C PHE A 540 19.54 -19.78 -23.40
N ARG A 541 18.90 -19.43 -24.53
CA ARG A 541 19.49 -19.54 -25.86
C ARG A 541 20.45 -18.38 -26.24
N LYS A 542 20.57 -17.32 -25.44
CA LYS A 542 21.40 -16.13 -25.74
C LYS A 542 22.82 -16.16 -25.13
N THR A 543 23.28 -17.28 -24.64
CA THR A 543 24.62 -17.42 -24.03
C THR A 543 25.52 -18.44 -24.78
N ASN A 544 25.34 -18.59 -26.09
CA ASN A 544 26.29 -19.30 -26.94
C ASN A 544 26.79 -18.36 -28.05
#